data_46b20dcbfb59dc7aec8f95feadc55919
#
_entry.id   46b20dcbfb59dc7aec8f95feadc55919
#
_cell.length_a   1.000
_cell.length_b   1.000
_cell.length_c   1.000
_cell.angle_alpha   90.00
_cell.angle_beta   90.00
_cell.angle_gamma   90.00
#
_symmetry.space_group_name_H-M   'P 1'
#
loop_
_entity.id
_entity.type
_entity.pdbx_description
1 polymer ?
#
loop_
_entity_poly.entity_id
_entity_poly.type
_entity_poly.pdbx_seq_one_letter_code
_entity_poly.pdbx_strand_id
1 'polypeptide(L)'
;MKIATYNIWNDESTLELRAKQIVEEIRAVDADIIGLQEVSAEFYNKHLATEASYVHHAFMQYPGEEEGLAVLSRYPLIFLEALYQRENYANSTAMNAFFMVDGIRFSLTNVHLPWDSVGAREHQILAVDRHLHEQKADFHILMGDFNGDIGSSVDRYLCGEQTLHGCEANPPWNDLARAYAARCGEAVKPTLDTVHNPRWAGKKSIYVPEVMDRIYLMDHWNEIALESVNLFGTEITKKTGYVASDHYGVVAEVNFRK
;
A
#
# COMPACT_ATOMS: atom_id res chain seq x y z
N MET A 1 -3.26 -16.29 -2.97
CA MET A 1 -2.71 -15.36 -1.95
C MET A 1 -3.52 -14.08 -1.98
N LYS A 2 -3.92 -13.59 -0.81
CA LYS A 2 -4.65 -12.33 -0.67
C LYS A 2 -3.72 -11.26 -0.10
N ILE A 3 -3.48 -10.19 -0.86
CA ILE A 3 -2.53 -9.12 -0.55
C ILE A 3 -3.32 -7.84 -0.36
N ALA A 4 -3.03 -7.05 0.69
CA ALA A 4 -3.75 -5.82 0.96
C ALA A 4 -2.81 -4.67 1.31
N THR A 5 -3.26 -3.44 1.06
CA THR A 5 -2.64 -2.20 1.55
C THR A 5 -3.70 -1.26 2.12
N TYR A 6 -3.34 -0.52 3.18
CA TYR A 6 -4.27 0.39 3.83
C TYR A 6 -3.54 1.54 4.55
N ASN A 7 -3.76 2.77 4.12
CA ASN A 7 -3.42 3.95 4.89
C ASN A 7 -4.46 4.13 6.00
N ILE A 8 -4.04 4.07 7.28
CA ILE A 8 -4.97 4.10 8.44
C ILE A 8 -5.27 5.51 8.95
N TRP A 9 -4.66 6.51 8.34
CA TRP A 9 -4.81 7.92 8.69
C TRP A 9 -4.43 8.24 10.14
N ASN A 10 -3.21 8.70 10.37
CA ASN A 10 -2.70 9.05 11.70
C ASN A 10 -3.21 10.43 12.15
N ASP A 11 -4.53 10.60 12.26
CA ASP A 11 -5.11 11.78 12.93
C ASP A 11 -5.21 11.49 14.42
N GLU A 12 -4.27 12.00 15.20
CA GLU A 12 -4.18 11.79 16.65
C GLU A 12 -5.49 12.14 17.39
N SER A 13 -6.22 13.17 16.91
CA SER A 13 -7.45 13.62 17.55
C SER A 13 -8.58 12.57 17.50
N THR A 14 -8.53 11.65 16.54
CA THR A 14 -9.58 10.64 16.31
C THR A 14 -9.07 9.21 16.30
N LEU A 15 -7.76 8.96 16.27
CA LEU A 15 -7.17 7.64 16.10
C LEU A 15 -7.69 6.63 17.15
N GLU A 16 -7.69 6.97 18.42
CA GLU A 16 -8.22 6.10 19.48
C GLU A 16 -9.70 5.76 19.32
N LEU A 17 -10.51 6.71 18.83
CA LEU A 17 -11.93 6.47 18.56
C LEU A 17 -12.15 5.51 17.39
N ARG A 18 -11.24 5.51 16.42
CA ARG A 18 -11.28 4.70 15.21
C ARG A 18 -10.53 3.36 15.36
N ALA A 19 -9.65 3.25 16.35
CA ALA A 19 -8.73 2.12 16.51
C ALA A 19 -9.44 0.76 16.40
N LYS A 20 -10.55 0.60 17.10
CA LYS A 20 -11.33 -0.64 17.04
C LYS A 20 -11.85 -0.93 15.64
N GLN A 21 -12.35 0.08 14.95
CA GLN A 21 -12.88 -0.05 13.59
C GLN A 21 -11.77 -0.40 12.61
N ILE A 22 -10.59 0.26 12.68
CA ILE A 22 -9.43 -0.07 11.87
C ILE A 22 -9.03 -1.54 12.03
N VAL A 23 -8.94 -2.03 13.26
CA VAL A 23 -8.61 -3.43 13.54
C VAL A 23 -9.69 -4.39 13.03
N GLU A 24 -10.97 -4.03 13.15
CA GLU A 24 -12.08 -4.83 12.60
C GLU A 24 -12.00 -4.92 11.06
N GLU A 25 -11.67 -3.83 10.36
CA GLU A 25 -11.44 -3.83 8.91
C GLU A 25 -10.24 -4.70 8.50
N ILE A 26 -9.12 -4.60 9.24
CA ILE A 26 -7.92 -5.43 9.02
C ILE A 26 -8.25 -6.93 9.20
N ARG A 27 -9.08 -7.28 10.18
CA ARG A 27 -9.54 -8.67 10.36
C ARG A 27 -10.49 -9.11 9.26
N ALA A 28 -11.46 -8.25 8.92
CA ALA A 28 -12.51 -8.57 7.96
C ALA A 28 -11.97 -8.76 6.54
N VAL A 29 -10.95 -8.00 6.14
CA VAL A 29 -10.32 -8.19 4.83
C VAL A 29 -9.68 -9.57 4.69
N ASP A 30 -9.26 -10.18 5.81
CA ASP A 30 -8.73 -11.54 5.87
C ASP A 30 -7.59 -11.78 4.87
N ALA A 31 -6.66 -10.81 4.77
CA ALA A 31 -5.52 -10.89 3.87
C ALA A 31 -4.45 -11.84 4.42
N ASP A 32 -3.66 -12.43 3.54
CA ASP A 32 -2.49 -13.24 3.93
C ASP A 32 -1.33 -12.34 4.37
N ILE A 33 -1.23 -11.17 3.73
CA ILE A 33 -0.25 -10.13 4.07
C ILE A 33 -0.86 -8.75 3.79
N ILE A 34 -0.59 -7.79 4.69
CA ILE A 34 -1.10 -6.42 4.58
C ILE A 34 -0.01 -5.41 4.93
N GLY A 35 0.18 -4.42 4.06
CA GLY A 35 0.98 -3.23 4.31
C GLY A 35 0.13 -2.09 4.82
N LEU A 36 0.58 -1.44 5.88
CA LEU A 36 -0.12 -0.33 6.51
C LEU A 36 0.76 0.93 6.46
N GLN A 37 0.13 2.08 6.23
CA GLN A 37 0.76 3.40 6.21
C GLN A 37 0.15 4.28 7.30
N GLU A 38 0.88 5.30 7.71
CA GLU A 38 0.52 6.21 8.79
C GLU A 38 0.27 5.49 10.13
N VAL A 39 1.13 4.53 10.45
CA VAL A 39 1.06 3.77 11.70
C VAL A 39 1.93 4.43 12.76
N SER A 40 1.33 4.89 13.86
CA SER A 40 2.13 5.34 15.01
C SER A 40 2.67 4.16 15.82
N ALA A 41 3.80 4.37 16.51
CA ALA A 41 4.41 3.35 17.37
C ALA A 41 3.44 2.91 18.49
N GLU A 42 2.66 3.83 19.04
CA GLU A 42 1.66 3.53 20.06
C GLU A 42 0.55 2.64 19.50
N PHE A 43 -0.02 3.00 18.35
CA PHE A 43 -1.05 2.21 17.68
C PHE A 43 -0.56 0.81 17.34
N TYR A 44 0.65 0.71 16.78
CA TYR A 44 1.27 -0.57 16.48
C TYR A 44 1.37 -1.47 17.70
N ASN A 45 1.99 -0.98 18.78
CA ASN A 45 2.22 -1.79 19.98
C ASN A 45 0.92 -2.20 20.67
N LYS A 46 -0.08 -1.31 20.70
CA LYS A 46 -1.34 -1.52 21.41
C LYS A 46 -2.32 -2.41 20.65
N HIS A 47 -2.34 -2.32 19.32
CA HIS A 47 -3.40 -2.92 18.51
C HIS A 47 -2.89 -3.91 17.48
N LEU A 48 -1.78 -3.62 16.78
CA LEU A 48 -1.33 -4.46 15.67
C LEU A 48 -0.42 -5.59 16.11
N ALA A 49 0.54 -5.33 16.98
CA ALA A 49 1.47 -6.33 17.50
C ALA A 49 0.79 -7.42 18.35
N THR A 50 -0.44 -7.17 18.78
CA THR A 50 -1.25 -8.13 19.56
C THR A 50 -2.36 -8.78 18.73
N GLU A 51 -2.42 -8.49 17.42
CA GLU A 51 -3.46 -9.01 16.54
C GLU A 51 -3.24 -10.48 16.21
N ALA A 52 -4.08 -11.33 16.77
CA ALA A 52 -3.91 -12.79 16.70
C ALA A 52 -4.03 -13.38 15.30
N SER A 53 -4.64 -12.67 14.35
CA SER A 53 -4.76 -13.11 12.96
C SER A 53 -3.43 -13.06 12.19
N TYR A 54 -2.46 -12.29 12.70
CA TYR A 54 -1.15 -12.07 12.09
C TYR A 54 -0.04 -12.33 13.09
N VAL A 55 0.51 -13.53 13.08
CA VAL A 55 1.58 -13.94 14.02
C VAL A 55 2.95 -13.35 13.65
N HIS A 56 3.11 -12.88 12.42
CA HIS A 56 4.33 -12.24 11.94
C HIS A 56 4.01 -10.80 11.59
N HIS A 57 4.72 -9.87 12.20
CA HIS A 57 4.50 -8.45 11.98
C HIS A 57 5.80 -7.67 12.17
N ALA A 58 5.87 -6.52 11.53
CA ALA A 58 6.99 -5.61 11.68
C ALA A 58 6.51 -4.16 11.56
N PHE A 59 7.22 -3.27 12.22
CA PHE A 59 6.98 -1.83 12.18
C PHE A 59 8.30 -1.09 11.95
N MET A 60 8.26 -0.07 11.15
CA MET A 60 9.38 0.80 10.87
C MET A 60 8.93 2.26 10.98
N GLN A 61 9.39 2.93 12.01
CA GLN A 61 9.12 4.35 12.23
C GLN A 61 9.96 5.20 11.30
N TYR A 62 9.39 6.27 10.77
CA TYR A 62 10.16 7.25 10.01
C TYR A 62 11.09 8.03 10.93
N PRO A 63 12.31 8.34 10.49
CA PRO A 63 13.25 9.10 11.30
C PRO A 63 12.72 10.48 11.66
N GLY A 64 12.59 10.73 12.97
CA GLY A 64 12.15 12.03 13.48
C GLY A 64 10.64 12.26 13.48
N GLU A 65 9.84 11.26 13.05
CA GLU A 65 8.37 11.32 13.03
C GLU A 65 7.76 10.36 14.04
N GLU A 66 6.49 10.55 14.36
CA GLU A 66 5.75 9.66 15.27
C GLU A 66 5.07 8.48 14.56
N GLU A 67 5.10 8.47 13.24
CA GLU A 67 4.49 7.46 12.39
C GLU A 67 5.49 6.72 11.51
N GLY A 68 5.00 5.69 10.82
CA GLY A 68 5.80 4.88 9.91
C GLY A 68 4.96 3.86 9.16
N LEU A 69 5.63 2.79 8.75
CA LEU A 69 5.07 1.70 7.99
C LEU A 69 4.99 0.44 8.85
N ALA A 70 3.93 -0.34 8.66
CA ALA A 70 3.84 -1.68 9.24
C ALA A 70 3.51 -2.73 8.15
N VAL A 71 3.93 -3.96 8.42
CA VAL A 71 3.53 -5.14 7.67
C VAL A 71 3.01 -6.17 8.66
N LEU A 72 1.82 -6.70 8.39
CA LEU A 72 1.26 -7.84 9.11
C LEU A 72 1.19 -9.02 8.15
N SER A 73 1.59 -10.22 8.58
CA SER A 73 1.72 -11.37 7.72
C SER A 73 1.34 -12.67 8.44
N ARG A 74 0.73 -13.59 7.71
CA ARG A 74 0.56 -14.99 8.13
C ARG A 74 1.81 -15.81 7.89
N TYR A 75 2.71 -15.32 7.04
CA TYR A 75 3.97 -15.98 6.70
C TYR A 75 5.13 -15.36 7.48
N PRO A 76 6.14 -16.17 7.88
CA PRO A 76 7.34 -15.65 8.51
C PRO A 76 8.04 -14.60 7.63
N LEU A 77 8.30 -13.43 8.19
CA LEU A 77 9.12 -12.40 7.55
C LEU A 77 10.59 -12.75 7.77
N ILE A 78 11.32 -13.01 6.68
CA ILE A 78 12.70 -13.53 6.74
C ILE A 78 13.71 -12.42 6.92
N PHE A 79 13.47 -11.29 6.28
CA PHE A 79 14.37 -10.14 6.27
C PHE A 79 13.57 -8.85 6.16
N LEU A 80 14.04 -7.81 6.85
CA LEU A 80 13.43 -6.49 6.84
C LEU A 80 14.51 -5.45 6.58
N GLU A 81 14.27 -4.57 5.64
CA GLU A 81 15.18 -3.47 5.35
C GLU A 81 14.42 -2.16 5.08
N ALA A 82 15.06 -1.05 5.41
CA ALA A 82 14.61 0.28 5.04
C ALA A 82 15.28 0.67 3.72
N LEU A 83 14.48 0.95 2.70
CA LEU A 83 14.97 1.36 1.38
C LEU A 83 14.84 2.86 1.22
N TYR A 84 15.91 3.49 0.76
CA TYR A 84 15.95 4.91 0.41
C TYR A 84 15.43 5.85 1.49
N GLN A 85 16.35 6.43 2.21
CA GLN A 85 16.11 7.46 3.22
C GLN A 85 16.68 8.79 2.73
N ARG A 86 15.86 9.84 2.78
CA ARG A 86 16.28 11.20 2.43
C ARG A 86 16.03 12.15 3.60
N GLU A 87 17.03 12.90 3.99
CA GLU A 87 17.02 13.71 5.23
C GLU A 87 15.87 14.72 5.36
N ASN A 88 15.30 15.20 4.26
CA ASN A 88 14.28 16.26 4.29
C ASN A 88 12.84 15.77 4.09
N TYR A 89 12.61 14.45 4.04
CA TYR A 89 11.28 13.87 3.84
C TYR A 89 11.12 12.65 4.74
N ALA A 90 10.28 12.77 5.76
CA ALA A 90 10.06 11.73 6.77
C ALA A 90 9.60 10.41 6.14
N ASN A 91 8.59 10.47 5.28
CA ASN A 91 8.04 9.29 4.61
C ASN A 91 8.79 8.88 3.33
N SER A 92 10.06 9.25 3.20
CA SER A 92 10.89 8.81 2.07
C SER A 92 11.53 7.44 2.25
N THR A 93 11.21 6.74 3.32
CA THR A 93 11.70 5.40 3.61
C THR A 93 10.65 4.37 3.24
N ALA A 94 11.01 3.41 2.37
CA ALA A 94 10.18 2.25 2.07
C ALA A 94 10.59 1.07 2.96
N MET A 95 9.65 0.22 3.30
CA MET A 95 9.86 -0.99 4.09
C MET A 95 9.81 -2.21 3.17
N ASN A 96 10.93 -2.88 3.00
CA ASN A 96 11.01 -4.13 2.23
C ASN A 96 11.11 -5.34 3.16
N ALA A 97 10.33 -6.37 2.86
CA ALA A 97 10.31 -7.64 3.58
C ALA A 97 10.36 -8.81 2.59
N PHE A 98 11.05 -9.88 2.99
CA PHE A 98 11.04 -11.15 2.25
C PHE A 98 10.27 -12.21 3.02
N PHE A 99 9.54 -13.05 2.28
CA PHE A 99 8.86 -14.20 2.84
C PHE A 99 8.81 -15.34 1.81
N MET A 100 8.45 -16.53 2.26
CA MET A 100 8.33 -17.71 1.40
C MET A 100 6.97 -18.38 1.56
N VAL A 101 6.39 -18.79 0.45
CA VAL A 101 5.17 -19.61 0.40
C VAL A 101 5.39 -20.74 -0.59
N ASP A 102 5.25 -21.98 -0.15
CA ASP A 102 5.38 -23.19 -0.98
C ASP A 102 6.68 -23.24 -1.81
N GLY A 103 7.78 -22.75 -1.24
CA GLY A 103 9.08 -22.71 -1.89
C GLY A 103 9.27 -21.55 -2.88
N ILE A 104 8.29 -20.66 -3.03
CA ILE A 104 8.36 -19.43 -3.82
C ILE A 104 8.81 -18.30 -2.91
N ARG A 105 9.83 -17.55 -3.32
CA ARG A 105 10.36 -16.40 -2.60
C ARG A 105 9.72 -15.11 -3.10
N PHE A 106 9.12 -14.37 -2.19
CA PHE A 106 8.51 -13.07 -2.45
C PHE A 106 9.35 -11.95 -1.81
N SER A 107 9.43 -10.83 -2.52
CA SER A 107 9.83 -9.53 -1.99
C SER A 107 8.57 -8.66 -1.93
N LEU A 108 8.29 -8.07 -0.78
CA LEU A 108 7.18 -7.16 -0.58
C LEU A 108 7.71 -5.82 -0.09
N THR A 109 7.41 -4.77 -0.82
CA THR A 109 7.77 -3.40 -0.47
C THR A 109 6.53 -2.58 -0.19
N ASN A 110 6.45 -2.06 1.03
CA ASN A 110 5.43 -1.13 1.47
C ASN A 110 5.99 0.29 1.41
N VAL A 111 5.28 1.18 0.73
CA VAL A 111 5.64 2.59 0.57
C VAL A 111 4.54 3.52 1.08
N HIS A 112 4.95 4.70 1.53
CA HIS A 112 4.11 5.88 1.64
C HIS A 112 4.93 7.03 1.06
N LEU A 113 4.64 7.42 -0.17
CA LEU A 113 5.42 8.43 -0.87
C LEU A 113 5.06 9.83 -0.37
N PRO A 114 6.00 10.81 -0.40
CA PRO A 114 5.75 12.17 0.07
C PRO A 114 4.54 12.83 -0.63
N TRP A 115 3.58 13.31 0.15
CA TRP A 115 2.36 13.94 -0.39
C TRP A 115 2.61 15.33 -0.98
N ASP A 116 3.60 16.04 -0.46
CA ASP A 116 3.89 17.45 -0.73
C ASP A 116 4.86 17.71 -1.89
N SER A 117 5.52 16.67 -2.42
CA SER A 117 6.56 16.83 -3.42
C SER A 117 6.57 15.74 -4.50
N VAL A 118 6.15 16.10 -5.72
CA VAL A 118 6.26 15.23 -6.89
C VAL A 118 7.70 14.78 -7.12
N GLY A 119 8.67 15.69 -7.07
CA GLY A 119 10.08 15.36 -7.27
C GLY A 119 10.62 14.39 -6.22
N ALA A 120 10.17 14.50 -4.95
CA ALA A 120 10.54 13.55 -3.91
C ALA A 120 9.96 12.15 -4.17
N ARG A 121 8.67 12.07 -4.58
CA ARG A 121 8.05 10.81 -5.01
C ARG A 121 8.82 10.13 -6.13
N GLU A 122 9.19 10.91 -7.16
CA GLU A 122 9.95 10.42 -8.31
C GLU A 122 11.32 9.86 -7.91
N HIS A 123 12.06 10.59 -7.08
CA HIS A 123 13.37 10.14 -6.60
C HIS A 123 13.26 8.90 -5.73
N GLN A 124 12.26 8.83 -4.85
CA GLN A 124 12.07 7.67 -3.99
C GLN A 124 11.72 6.43 -4.80
N ILE A 125 10.76 6.53 -5.71
CA ILE A 125 10.34 5.35 -6.48
C ILE A 125 11.43 4.83 -7.39
N LEU A 126 12.26 5.70 -7.97
CA LEU A 126 13.43 5.29 -8.75
C LEU A 126 14.45 4.50 -7.93
N ALA A 127 14.70 4.93 -6.69
CA ALA A 127 15.62 4.23 -5.81
C ALA A 127 15.06 2.86 -5.39
N VAL A 128 13.77 2.82 -5.04
CA VAL A 128 13.07 1.58 -4.67
C VAL A 128 13.06 0.60 -5.85
N ASP A 129 12.61 1.04 -7.02
CA ASP A 129 12.53 0.20 -8.22
C ASP A 129 13.88 -0.41 -8.61
N ARG A 130 14.93 0.40 -8.65
CA ARG A 130 16.29 -0.08 -8.93
C ARG A 130 16.75 -1.13 -7.93
N HIS A 131 16.53 -0.87 -6.64
CA HIS A 131 16.90 -1.81 -5.60
C HIS A 131 16.16 -3.15 -5.77
N LEU A 132 14.86 -3.12 -6.05
CA LEU A 132 14.06 -4.32 -6.22
C LEU A 132 14.47 -5.14 -7.45
N HIS A 133 14.87 -4.49 -8.54
CA HIS A 133 15.40 -5.19 -9.72
C HIS A 133 16.75 -5.90 -9.45
N GLU A 134 17.50 -5.48 -8.44
CA GLU A 134 18.74 -6.12 -8.03
C GLU A 134 18.51 -7.28 -7.04
N GLN A 135 17.33 -7.37 -6.43
CA GLN A 135 17.01 -8.39 -5.45
C GLN A 135 16.61 -9.72 -6.10
N LYS A 136 17.00 -10.81 -5.44
CA LYS A 136 16.61 -12.16 -5.87
C LYS A 136 15.31 -12.57 -5.19
N ALA A 137 14.21 -12.45 -5.91
CA ALA A 137 12.91 -13.01 -5.55
C ALA A 137 12.26 -13.63 -6.80
N ASP A 138 11.36 -14.57 -6.62
CA ASP A 138 10.57 -15.12 -7.72
C ASP A 138 9.50 -14.10 -8.14
N PHE A 139 8.94 -13.37 -7.16
CA PHE A 139 7.97 -12.30 -7.39
C PHE A 139 8.25 -11.08 -6.51
N HIS A 140 8.05 -9.90 -7.08
CA HIS A 140 8.14 -8.62 -6.37
C HIS A 140 6.78 -7.98 -6.28
N ILE A 141 6.39 -7.61 -5.06
CA ILE A 141 5.15 -6.90 -4.72
C ILE A 141 5.56 -5.51 -4.24
N LEU A 142 5.02 -4.48 -4.87
CA LEU A 142 5.19 -3.09 -4.46
C LEU A 142 3.80 -2.52 -4.15
N MET A 143 3.57 -2.08 -2.93
CA MET A 143 2.26 -1.62 -2.48
C MET A 143 2.37 -0.46 -1.51
N GLY A 144 1.28 0.26 -1.33
CA GLY A 144 1.18 1.36 -0.38
C GLY A 144 0.40 2.54 -0.89
N ASP A 145 0.59 3.66 -0.20
CA ASP A 145 0.11 4.97 -0.60
C ASP A 145 1.18 5.68 -1.46
N PHE A 146 0.88 5.86 -2.73
CA PHE A 146 1.79 6.49 -3.69
C PHE A 146 1.63 8.02 -3.73
N ASN A 147 0.63 8.58 -3.05
CA ASN A 147 0.31 10.00 -3.06
C ASN A 147 0.28 10.60 -4.48
N GLY A 148 -0.18 9.79 -5.44
CA GLY A 148 -0.24 10.14 -6.86
C GLY A 148 -1.26 9.30 -7.61
N ASP A 149 -2.17 9.96 -8.32
CA ASP A 149 -3.25 9.31 -9.06
C ASP A 149 -2.75 8.53 -10.27
N ILE A 150 -3.65 7.75 -10.89
CA ILE A 150 -3.44 7.10 -12.19
C ILE A 150 -3.02 8.15 -13.22
N GLY A 151 -1.94 7.86 -13.95
CA GLY A 151 -1.34 8.77 -14.92
C GLY A 151 -0.35 9.77 -14.33
N SER A 152 -0.09 9.72 -13.01
CA SER A 152 1.04 10.46 -12.41
C SER A 152 2.38 9.98 -13.00
N SER A 153 3.44 10.78 -12.85
CA SER A 153 4.77 10.41 -13.35
C SER A 153 5.27 9.09 -12.77
N VAL A 154 5.00 8.84 -11.49
CA VAL A 154 5.34 7.58 -10.81
C VAL A 154 4.57 6.40 -11.38
N ASP A 155 3.25 6.52 -11.55
CA ASP A 155 2.42 5.47 -12.13
C ASP A 155 2.84 5.12 -13.56
N ARG A 156 3.00 6.14 -14.41
CA ARG A 156 3.41 5.93 -15.81
C ARG A 156 4.81 5.34 -15.92
N TYR A 157 5.72 5.73 -15.04
CA TYR A 157 7.05 5.13 -14.98
C TYR A 157 6.98 3.65 -14.61
N LEU A 158 6.31 3.30 -13.52
CA LEU A 158 6.19 1.91 -13.08
C LEU A 158 5.53 1.03 -14.14
N CYS A 159 4.50 1.53 -14.81
CA CYS A 159 3.82 0.81 -15.89
C CYS A 159 4.59 0.78 -17.22
N GLY A 160 5.80 1.36 -17.29
CA GLY A 160 6.61 1.40 -18.52
C GLY A 160 6.08 2.34 -19.60
N GLU A 161 5.21 3.28 -19.24
CA GLU A 161 4.58 4.23 -20.17
C GLU A 161 5.43 5.48 -20.41
N GLN A 162 6.40 5.74 -19.54
CA GLN A 162 7.36 6.86 -19.68
C GLN A 162 8.66 6.59 -18.93
N THR A 163 9.71 7.30 -19.32
CA THR A 163 10.96 7.37 -18.56
C THR A 163 10.82 8.35 -17.39
N LEU A 164 11.54 8.11 -16.29
CA LEU A 164 11.64 9.01 -15.16
C LEU A 164 13.12 9.35 -14.92
N HIS A 165 13.46 10.64 -15.02
CA HIS A 165 14.85 11.10 -14.97
C HIS A 165 15.80 10.31 -15.89
N GLY A 166 15.34 9.91 -17.09
CA GLY A 166 16.11 9.13 -18.05
C GLY A 166 16.23 7.63 -17.70
N CYS A 167 15.49 7.14 -16.73
CA CYS A 167 15.44 5.73 -16.34
C CYS A 167 14.14 5.08 -16.81
N GLU A 168 14.18 3.78 -17.06
CA GLU A 168 13.05 2.95 -17.44
C GLU A 168 12.82 1.89 -16.36
N ALA A 169 11.55 1.59 -16.05
CA ALA A 169 11.18 0.40 -15.31
C ALA A 169 11.23 -0.79 -16.27
N ASN A 170 12.19 -1.69 -16.10
CA ASN A 170 12.38 -2.83 -16.99
C ASN A 170 12.80 -4.09 -16.21
N PRO A 171 11.89 -5.08 -16.09
CA PRO A 171 10.55 -5.10 -16.67
C PRO A 171 9.59 -4.11 -15.95
N PRO A 172 8.51 -3.69 -16.61
CA PRO A 172 7.52 -2.83 -16.01
C PRO A 172 6.68 -3.57 -14.96
N TRP A 173 6.08 -2.80 -14.09
CA TRP A 173 5.14 -3.28 -13.09
C TRP A 173 3.71 -3.30 -13.62
N ASN A 174 2.92 -4.23 -13.11
CA ASN A 174 1.50 -4.32 -13.42
C ASN A 174 0.69 -3.77 -12.24
N ASP A 175 -0.03 -2.67 -12.43
CA ASP A 175 -1.03 -2.18 -11.49
C ASP A 175 -2.23 -3.14 -11.49
N LEU A 176 -2.46 -3.82 -10.37
CA LEU A 176 -3.50 -4.84 -10.27
C LEU A 176 -4.91 -4.27 -10.38
N ALA A 177 -5.15 -3.06 -9.88
CA ALA A 177 -6.46 -2.42 -9.97
C ALA A 177 -6.78 -2.03 -11.42
N ARG A 178 -5.80 -1.48 -12.16
CA ARG A 178 -5.95 -1.19 -13.60
C ARG A 178 -6.18 -2.46 -14.41
N ALA A 179 -5.39 -3.51 -14.15
CA ALA A 179 -5.51 -4.79 -14.86
C ALA A 179 -6.87 -5.45 -14.63
N TYR A 180 -7.37 -5.43 -13.38
CA TYR A 180 -8.67 -6.00 -13.04
C TYR A 180 -9.81 -5.19 -13.65
N ALA A 181 -9.79 -3.86 -13.50
CA ALA A 181 -10.82 -2.97 -14.04
C ALA A 181 -10.92 -3.09 -15.56
N ALA A 182 -9.78 -3.11 -16.28
CA ALA A 182 -9.74 -3.31 -17.73
C ALA A 182 -10.37 -4.65 -18.15
N ARG A 183 -10.11 -5.73 -17.42
CA ARG A 183 -10.68 -7.05 -17.66
C ARG A 183 -12.21 -7.08 -17.45
N CYS A 184 -12.70 -6.34 -16.45
CA CYS A 184 -14.13 -6.27 -16.13
C CYS A 184 -14.89 -5.23 -16.97
N GLY A 185 -14.20 -4.37 -17.73
CA GLY A 185 -14.80 -3.25 -18.44
C GLY A 185 -15.29 -2.14 -17.50
N GLU A 186 -14.65 -1.98 -16.36
CA GLU A 186 -14.99 -1.00 -15.31
C GLU A 186 -13.89 0.08 -15.19
N ALA A 187 -14.21 1.18 -14.52
CA ALA A 187 -13.22 2.14 -14.07
C ALA A 187 -12.58 1.69 -12.75
N VAL A 188 -11.32 2.06 -12.53
CA VAL A 188 -10.68 1.89 -11.22
C VAL A 188 -11.38 2.79 -10.21
N LYS A 189 -11.71 2.23 -9.04
CA LYS A 189 -12.37 2.96 -7.96
C LYS A 189 -11.36 3.78 -7.16
N PRO A 190 -11.71 5.03 -6.80
CA PRO A 190 -10.81 5.88 -6.01
C PRO A 190 -10.62 5.31 -4.60
N THR A 191 -9.40 5.41 -4.08
CA THR A 191 -9.07 5.07 -2.70
C THR A 191 -9.16 6.29 -1.78
N LEU A 192 -8.86 7.47 -2.30
CA LEU A 192 -9.15 8.76 -1.66
C LEU A 192 -10.42 9.34 -2.30
N ASP A 193 -11.58 8.98 -1.76
CA ASP A 193 -12.88 9.36 -2.31
C ASP A 193 -13.44 10.60 -1.63
N THR A 194 -13.12 11.76 -2.16
CA THR A 194 -13.56 13.06 -1.64
C THR A 194 -15.06 13.32 -1.79
N VAL A 195 -15.78 12.47 -2.53
CA VAL A 195 -17.22 12.59 -2.78
C VAL A 195 -18.04 11.69 -1.84
N HIS A 196 -17.65 10.42 -1.70
CA HIS A 196 -18.46 9.44 -0.98
C HIS A 196 -17.92 9.07 0.40
N ASN A 197 -16.61 9.24 0.65
CA ASN A 197 -16.06 9.03 1.99
C ASN A 197 -16.52 10.16 2.92
N PRO A 198 -17.29 9.86 4.00
CA PRO A 198 -17.86 10.88 4.87
C PRO A 198 -16.79 11.69 5.64
N ARG A 199 -15.52 11.27 5.64
CA ARG A 199 -14.41 12.08 6.16
C ARG A 199 -14.22 13.36 5.35
N TRP A 200 -14.55 13.30 4.04
CA TRP A 200 -14.49 14.41 3.10
C TRP A 200 -15.86 15.04 2.84
N ALA A 201 -16.96 14.32 3.11
CA ALA A 201 -18.31 14.75 2.80
C ALA A 201 -18.67 16.08 3.47
N GLY A 202 -19.42 16.92 2.74
CA GLY A 202 -19.83 18.26 3.19
C GLY A 202 -18.79 19.35 2.95
N LYS A 203 -17.58 19.02 2.60
CA LYS A 203 -16.60 19.99 2.11
C LYS A 203 -16.97 20.32 0.67
N LYS A 204 -17.30 21.58 0.38
CA LYS A 204 -17.41 22.08 -1.01
C LYS A 204 -15.98 22.22 -1.55
N SER A 205 -15.33 21.08 -1.74
CA SER A 205 -13.95 20.99 -2.15
C SER A 205 -13.86 20.99 -3.67
N ILE A 206 -12.77 21.55 -4.18
CA ILE A 206 -12.36 21.38 -5.58
C ILE A 206 -11.57 20.09 -5.80
N TYR A 207 -11.27 19.34 -4.72
CA TYR A 207 -10.55 18.07 -4.81
C TYR A 207 -11.42 17.01 -5.45
N VAL A 208 -10.85 16.26 -6.38
CA VAL A 208 -11.48 15.15 -7.06
C VAL A 208 -11.10 13.83 -6.37
N PRO A 209 -11.91 12.78 -6.50
CA PRO A 209 -11.51 11.45 -6.06
C PRO A 209 -10.29 10.94 -6.83
N GLU A 210 -9.35 10.32 -6.12
CA GLU A 210 -8.06 9.87 -6.67
C GLU A 210 -7.73 8.43 -6.22
N VAL A 211 -6.95 7.71 -7.02
CA VAL A 211 -6.45 6.37 -6.72
C VAL A 211 -5.03 6.49 -6.18
N MET A 212 -4.89 6.70 -4.88
CA MET A 212 -3.61 6.91 -4.21
C MET A 212 -2.95 5.60 -3.77
N ASP A 213 -3.78 4.65 -3.28
CA ASP A 213 -3.33 3.37 -2.76
C ASP A 213 -3.35 2.30 -3.83
N ARG A 214 -2.26 1.56 -3.99
CA ARG A 214 -2.10 0.61 -5.08
C ARG A 214 -1.29 -0.62 -4.69
N ILE A 215 -1.48 -1.68 -5.48
CA ILE A 215 -0.67 -2.90 -5.45
C ILE A 215 -0.16 -3.15 -6.86
N TYR A 216 1.16 -3.13 -7.01
CA TYR A 216 1.85 -3.48 -8.24
C TYR A 216 2.53 -4.83 -8.09
N LEU A 217 2.50 -5.63 -9.14
CA LEU A 217 3.27 -6.87 -9.25
C LEU A 217 4.18 -6.84 -10.47
N MET A 218 5.40 -7.32 -10.28
CA MET A 218 6.31 -7.58 -11.38
C MET A 218 6.14 -9.03 -11.81
N ASP A 219 5.65 -9.23 -13.03
CA ASP A 219 5.42 -10.56 -13.63
C ASP A 219 6.13 -10.66 -14.97
N HIS A 220 7.22 -11.38 -14.99
CA HIS A 220 8.07 -11.54 -16.19
C HIS A 220 7.51 -12.55 -17.19
N TRP A 221 6.71 -13.52 -16.73
CA TRP A 221 6.43 -14.72 -17.52
C TRP A 221 4.95 -15.09 -17.59
N ASN A 222 4.06 -14.19 -17.18
CA ASN A 222 2.61 -14.44 -17.08
C ASN A 222 2.29 -15.63 -16.15
N GLU A 223 2.99 -15.69 -15.03
CA GLU A 223 2.85 -16.72 -14.00
C GLU A 223 1.87 -16.35 -12.90
N ILE A 224 1.29 -15.16 -13.01
CA ILE A 224 0.33 -14.62 -12.06
C ILE A 224 -1.07 -14.61 -12.67
N ALA A 225 -2.02 -15.26 -11.97
CA ALA A 225 -3.45 -15.12 -12.28
C ALA A 225 -4.08 -14.17 -11.27
N LEU A 226 -4.62 -13.05 -11.73
CA LEU A 226 -5.35 -12.08 -10.92
C LEU A 226 -6.82 -12.51 -10.83
N GLU A 227 -7.29 -12.87 -9.63
CA GLU A 227 -8.67 -13.29 -9.41
C GLU A 227 -9.60 -12.11 -9.17
N SER A 228 -9.25 -11.26 -8.21
CA SER A 228 -10.07 -10.08 -7.86
C SER A 228 -9.24 -8.93 -7.33
N VAL A 229 -9.78 -7.70 -7.46
CA VAL A 229 -9.34 -6.52 -6.73
C VAL A 229 -10.56 -5.80 -6.19
N ASN A 230 -10.54 -5.51 -4.89
CA ASN A 230 -11.65 -4.84 -4.21
C ASN A 230 -11.14 -3.75 -3.26
N LEU A 231 -11.99 -2.79 -2.96
CA LEU A 231 -11.79 -1.87 -1.86
C LEU A 231 -12.36 -2.48 -0.57
N PHE A 232 -11.76 -2.13 0.56
CA PHE A 232 -12.27 -2.42 1.90
C PHE A 232 -12.15 -1.18 2.80
N GLY A 233 -12.71 -1.23 4.02
CA GLY A 233 -12.76 -0.06 4.88
C GLY A 233 -13.74 1.01 4.38
N THR A 234 -14.69 0.62 3.51
CA THR A 234 -15.68 1.53 2.89
C THR A 234 -16.95 1.66 3.71
N GLU A 235 -17.15 0.80 4.72
CA GLU A 235 -18.40 0.72 5.47
C GLU A 235 -18.51 1.82 6.54
N ILE A 236 -19.61 2.56 6.49
CA ILE A 236 -19.94 3.53 7.53
C ILE A 236 -20.49 2.78 8.74
N THR A 237 -19.79 2.80 9.86
CA THR A 237 -20.30 2.15 11.06
C THR A 237 -21.38 2.97 11.74
N LYS A 238 -22.45 2.30 12.21
CA LYS A 238 -23.54 2.97 12.95
C LYS A 238 -23.05 3.65 14.23
N LYS A 239 -21.94 3.18 14.81
CA LYS A 239 -21.41 3.68 16.06
C LYS A 239 -20.72 5.04 15.92
N THR A 240 -19.96 5.22 14.83
CA THR A 240 -19.19 6.45 14.61
C THR A 240 -19.84 7.39 13.58
N GLY A 241 -20.68 6.86 12.68
CA GLY A 241 -21.21 7.57 11.54
C GLY A 241 -20.16 7.82 10.44
N TYR A 242 -18.98 7.19 10.54
CA TYR A 242 -17.85 7.37 9.63
C TYR A 242 -17.24 6.04 9.22
N VAL A 243 -16.42 6.06 8.19
CA VAL A 243 -15.47 5.00 7.83
C VAL A 243 -14.22 5.09 8.71
N ALA A 244 -13.41 4.03 8.74
CA ALA A 244 -12.26 3.92 9.65
C ALA A 244 -11.11 4.89 9.29
N SER A 245 -10.90 5.21 8.01
CA SER A 245 -9.85 6.09 7.52
C SER A 245 -10.41 7.09 6.50
N ASP A 246 -9.67 8.11 6.15
CA ASP A 246 -9.93 8.99 5.02
C ASP A 246 -9.53 8.35 3.67
N HIS A 247 -8.76 7.26 3.70
CA HIS A 247 -8.50 6.36 2.60
C HIS A 247 -9.37 5.10 2.67
N TYR A 248 -9.58 4.45 1.52
CA TYR A 248 -10.06 3.07 1.44
C TYR A 248 -8.88 2.14 1.18
N GLY A 249 -8.87 0.98 1.84
CA GLY A 249 -7.86 -0.04 1.58
C GLY A 249 -8.12 -0.76 0.26
N VAL A 250 -7.05 -1.30 -0.33
CA VAL A 250 -7.09 -2.13 -1.54
C VAL A 250 -6.69 -3.55 -1.17
N VAL A 251 -7.45 -4.53 -1.65
CA VAL A 251 -7.13 -5.95 -1.53
C VAL A 251 -7.18 -6.62 -2.90
N ALA A 252 -6.13 -7.37 -3.20
CA ALA A 252 -6.03 -8.19 -4.41
C ALA A 252 -5.92 -9.68 -4.06
N GLU A 253 -6.61 -10.52 -4.80
CA GLU A 253 -6.47 -11.96 -4.73
C GLU A 253 -5.74 -12.47 -5.97
N VAL A 254 -4.61 -13.13 -5.78
CA VAL A 254 -3.71 -13.58 -6.83
C VAL A 254 -3.31 -15.04 -6.64
N ASN A 255 -3.20 -15.77 -7.74
CA ASN A 255 -2.66 -17.13 -7.79
C ASN A 255 -1.33 -17.09 -8.53
N PHE A 256 -0.27 -17.49 -7.85
CA PHE A 256 1.05 -17.64 -8.43
C PHE A 256 1.18 -19.04 -8.98
N ARG A 257 1.56 -19.16 -10.25
CA ARG A 257 1.80 -20.42 -10.95
C ARG A 257 3.31 -20.61 -11.03
N LYS A 258 3.74 -21.80 -10.66
CA LYS A 258 5.11 -22.22 -10.82
C LYS A 258 5.20 -23.22 -11.95
#